data_7cdd2df5778838e7e0c59a8aef93e402
#
_entry.id   7cdd2df5778838e7e0c59a8aef93e402
#
_cell.length_a   1.000
_cell.length_b   1.000
_cell.length_c   1.000
_cell.angle_alpha   90.00
_cell.angle_beta   90.00
_cell.angle_gamma   90.00
#
_symmetry.space_group_name_H-M   'P 1'
#
loop_
_entity.id
_entity.type
_entity.pdbx_description
1 polymer ?
#
loop_
_entity_poly.entity_id
_entity_poly.type
_entity_poly.pdbx_seq_one_letter_code
_entity_poly.pdbx_strand_id
1 'polypeptide(L)'
;MTLAITTAIATRIGGRDANADAAFAHLTEDGRLGAALIDGIGSSPIVVEYATIAATVAARVGSHRSALAGLLAASDTYPNGHGVPNAVGAIVTVDDVGWIDIAHVGDCAVWTWRTDTGLTRWTLDHTVGSQAAYMGLETGAVLDRLDDYVQTTLRDATVSTVATGLIRGHETPDLVVITSDGIHKVVAADVIGAVLATKPDDPQLLADALADAADPHGDNATALVVAITREDQ
;
A
#
# COMPACT_ATOMS: atom_id res chain seq x y z
N MET A 1 5.90 5.95 26.92
CA MET A 1 6.65 5.55 25.71
C MET A 1 5.98 6.28 24.56
N THR A 2 6.68 7.18 23.90
CA THR A 2 6.13 7.98 22.81
C THR A 2 6.65 7.40 21.49
N LEU A 3 5.81 7.34 20.47
CA LEU A 3 6.21 6.95 19.13
C LEU A 3 6.51 8.21 18.32
N ALA A 4 7.69 8.26 17.69
CA ALA A 4 7.97 9.22 16.64
C ALA A 4 7.70 8.52 15.29
N ILE A 5 6.81 9.11 14.49
CA ILE A 5 6.42 8.57 13.19
C ILE A 5 6.80 9.57 12.11
N THR A 6 7.55 9.11 11.13
CA THR A 6 7.86 9.88 9.92
C THR A 6 7.40 9.13 8.68
N THR A 7 7.00 9.85 7.64
CA THR A 7 6.50 9.25 6.40
C THR A 7 7.20 9.83 5.19
N ALA A 8 7.39 9.01 4.17
CA ALA A 8 7.95 9.42 2.90
C ALA A 8 7.21 8.76 1.74
N ILE A 9 7.13 9.45 0.61
CA ILE A 9 6.47 8.96 -0.59
C ILE A 9 7.39 9.21 -1.78
N ALA A 10 7.56 8.20 -2.61
CA ALA A 10 8.18 8.34 -3.92
C ALA A 10 7.32 7.65 -4.97
N THR A 11 7.23 8.27 -6.14
CA THR A 11 6.47 7.73 -7.26
C THR A 11 7.19 7.97 -8.57
N ARG A 12 7.07 7.04 -9.52
CA ARG A 12 7.60 7.11 -10.88
C ARG A 12 6.49 6.77 -11.87
N ILE A 13 6.41 7.53 -12.94
CA ILE A 13 5.37 7.36 -13.96
C ILE A 13 5.59 6.07 -14.80
N GLY A 14 6.85 5.59 -14.87
CA GLY A 14 7.19 4.48 -15.75
C GLY A 14 6.95 4.80 -17.22
N GLY A 15 6.48 3.80 -17.97
CA GLY A 15 6.14 3.93 -19.39
C GLY A 15 4.70 4.37 -19.68
N ARG A 16 3.94 4.81 -18.66
CA ARG A 16 2.52 5.21 -18.81
C ARG A 16 2.37 6.67 -19.24
N ASP A 17 1.22 7.02 -19.83
CA ASP A 17 0.90 8.41 -20.23
C ASP A 17 0.60 9.32 -19.03
N ALA A 18 0.12 8.76 -17.93
CA ALA A 18 -0.16 9.46 -16.68
C ALA A 18 0.17 8.57 -15.49
N ASN A 19 0.47 9.21 -14.36
CA ASN A 19 0.62 8.50 -13.10
C ASN A 19 -0.74 8.41 -12.40
N ALA A 20 -1.30 7.22 -12.38
CA ALA A 20 -2.57 6.92 -11.72
C ALA A 20 -2.41 6.38 -10.29
N ASP A 21 -1.16 6.19 -9.84
CA ASP A 21 -0.87 5.93 -8.44
C ASP A 21 -1.00 7.21 -7.62
N ALA A 22 -1.57 7.11 -6.43
CA ALA A 22 -1.61 8.19 -5.46
C ALA A 22 -1.35 7.64 -4.05
N ALA A 23 -0.53 8.35 -3.29
CA ALA A 23 -0.28 8.03 -1.89
C ALA A 23 -0.46 9.27 -1.01
N PHE A 24 -0.98 9.05 0.18
CA PHE A 24 -1.17 10.12 1.15
C PHE A 24 -1.00 9.59 2.58
N ALA A 25 -0.40 10.42 3.44
CA ALA A 25 -0.27 10.14 4.86
C ALA A 25 -0.85 11.31 5.68
N HIS A 26 -1.58 10.98 6.74
CA HIS A 26 -2.17 11.93 7.65
C HIS A 26 -1.83 11.56 9.10
N LEU A 27 -0.99 12.39 9.72
CA LEU A 27 -0.66 12.29 11.15
C LEU A 27 -1.56 13.27 11.91
N THR A 28 -2.27 12.77 12.90
CA THR A 28 -3.14 13.57 13.77
C THR A 28 -2.34 14.22 14.89
N GLU A 29 -2.92 15.26 15.53
CA GLU A 29 -2.25 15.94 16.66
C GLU A 29 -2.04 15.04 17.89
N ASP A 30 -2.86 13.99 18.03
CA ASP A 30 -2.74 12.97 19.09
C ASP A 30 -1.82 11.80 18.70
N GLY A 31 -1.07 11.92 17.59
CA GLY A 31 -0.01 10.99 17.20
C GLY A 31 -0.50 9.74 16.45
N ARG A 32 -1.75 9.70 15.98
CA ARG A 32 -2.28 8.59 15.16
C ARG A 32 -1.99 8.84 13.69
N LEU A 33 -1.58 7.81 12.97
CA LEU A 33 -1.29 7.87 11.55
C LEU A 33 -2.34 7.11 10.74
N GLY A 34 -2.71 7.65 9.59
CA GLY A 34 -3.27 6.91 8.47
C GLY A 34 -2.41 7.13 7.23
N ALA A 35 -2.00 6.07 6.57
CA ALA A 35 -1.16 6.11 5.38
C ALA A 35 -1.75 5.18 4.32
N ALA A 36 -2.10 5.71 3.15
CA ALA A 36 -2.80 5.00 2.10
C ALA A 36 -2.08 5.16 0.76
N LEU A 37 -2.07 4.08 -0.03
CA LEU A 37 -1.66 4.05 -1.42
C LEU A 37 -2.82 3.48 -2.23
N ILE A 38 -3.21 4.19 -3.28
CA ILE A 38 -4.26 3.82 -4.22
C ILE A 38 -3.66 3.79 -5.60
N ASP A 39 -3.83 2.68 -6.29
CA ASP A 39 -3.39 2.43 -7.65
C ASP A 39 -4.61 2.43 -8.58
N GLY A 40 -4.64 3.37 -9.50
CA GLY A 40 -5.76 3.62 -10.40
C GLY A 40 -5.75 2.71 -11.61
N ILE A 41 -6.84 1.99 -11.84
CA ILE A 41 -6.97 1.10 -13.00
C ILE A 41 -7.17 1.91 -14.29
N GLY A 42 -6.09 2.11 -15.03
CA GLY A 42 -6.03 2.89 -16.27
C GLY A 42 -5.35 4.25 -16.10
N SER A 43 -5.17 5.01 -17.20
CA SER A 43 -4.36 6.25 -17.23
C SER A 43 -5.20 7.50 -17.57
N SER A 44 -6.54 7.42 -17.49
CA SER A 44 -7.38 8.58 -17.79
C SER A 44 -7.35 9.63 -16.67
N PRO A 45 -7.55 10.92 -16.98
CA PRO A 45 -7.53 11.99 -15.97
C PRO A 45 -8.49 11.75 -14.81
N ILE A 46 -9.65 11.13 -15.07
CA ILE A 46 -10.64 10.83 -14.03
C ILE A 46 -10.16 9.73 -13.06
N VAL A 47 -9.34 8.78 -13.54
CA VAL A 47 -8.73 7.75 -12.70
C VAL A 47 -7.67 8.36 -11.79
N VAL A 48 -6.83 9.25 -12.34
CA VAL A 48 -5.81 9.98 -11.56
C VAL A 48 -6.45 10.82 -10.47
N GLU A 49 -7.53 11.55 -10.79
CA GLU A 49 -8.29 12.34 -9.81
C GLU A 49 -8.91 11.44 -8.74
N TYR A 50 -9.53 10.34 -9.14
CA TYR A 50 -10.12 9.37 -8.23
C TYR A 50 -9.09 8.80 -7.25
N ALA A 51 -7.96 8.32 -7.75
CA ALA A 51 -6.89 7.76 -6.91
C ALA A 51 -6.39 8.80 -5.87
N THR A 52 -6.22 10.05 -6.31
CA THR A 52 -5.77 11.15 -5.43
C THR A 52 -6.76 11.45 -4.30
N ILE A 53 -8.05 11.54 -4.65
CA ILE A 53 -9.12 11.79 -3.66
C ILE A 53 -9.24 10.58 -2.72
N ALA A 54 -9.27 9.38 -3.27
CA ALA A 54 -9.42 8.14 -2.51
C ALA A 54 -8.26 7.94 -1.51
N ALA A 55 -7.01 8.17 -1.91
CA ALA A 55 -5.86 8.09 -1.01
C ALA A 55 -5.97 9.09 0.15
N THR A 56 -6.38 10.32 -0.15
CA THR A 56 -6.56 11.36 0.86
C THR A 56 -7.68 11.00 1.85
N VAL A 57 -8.83 10.53 1.35
CA VAL A 57 -9.96 10.13 2.19
C VAL A 57 -9.61 8.91 3.04
N ALA A 58 -9.00 7.88 2.43
CA ALA A 58 -8.57 6.67 3.14
C ALA A 58 -7.68 7.02 4.33
N ALA A 59 -6.62 7.79 4.11
CA ALA A 59 -5.67 8.14 5.16
C ALA A 59 -6.30 8.98 6.26
N ARG A 60 -7.09 10.01 5.91
CA ARG A 60 -7.74 10.90 6.90
C ARG A 60 -8.79 10.17 7.73
N VAL A 61 -9.67 9.40 7.09
CA VAL A 61 -10.70 8.65 7.83
C VAL A 61 -10.05 7.53 8.65
N GLY A 62 -9.06 6.85 8.08
CA GLY A 62 -8.34 5.77 8.73
C GLY A 62 -7.66 6.22 10.01
N SER A 63 -6.93 7.35 10.01
CA SER A 63 -6.22 7.87 11.20
C SER A 63 -7.15 8.15 12.38
N HIS A 64 -8.42 8.51 12.13
CA HIS A 64 -9.40 8.78 13.17
C HIS A 64 -10.25 7.57 13.55
N ARG A 65 -10.23 6.48 12.77
CA ARG A 65 -11.12 5.33 12.97
C ARG A 65 -10.39 4.00 12.90
N SER A 66 -10.21 3.45 11.69
CA SER A 66 -9.48 2.19 11.43
C SER A 66 -9.12 2.12 9.94
N ALA A 67 -8.17 1.26 9.57
CA ALA A 67 -7.82 1.03 8.19
C ALA A 67 -9.02 0.60 7.34
N LEU A 68 -9.85 -0.32 7.85
CA LEU A 68 -11.08 -0.75 7.17
C LEU A 68 -12.04 0.43 6.91
N ALA A 69 -12.27 1.26 7.92
CA ALA A 69 -13.15 2.42 7.77
C ALA A 69 -12.62 3.43 6.75
N GLY A 70 -11.30 3.64 6.73
CA GLY A 70 -10.63 4.49 5.74
C GLY A 70 -10.82 4.00 4.31
N LEU A 71 -10.60 2.71 4.08
CA LEU A 71 -10.73 2.12 2.75
C LEU A 71 -12.19 2.13 2.25
N LEU A 72 -13.15 1.81 3.11
CA LEU A 72 -14.58 1.88 2.77
C LEU A 72 -15.04 3.32 2.49
N ALA A 73 -14.56 4.31 3.25
CA ALA A 73 -14.86 5.71 2.96
C ALA A 73 -14.25 6.17 1.62
N ALA A 74 -13.08 5.67 1.26
CA ALA A 74 -12.46 5.93 -0.04
C ALA A 74 -13.27 5.34 -1.20
N SER A 75 -13.89 4.17 -1.01
CA SER A 75 -14.74 3.54 -2.03
C SER A 75 -15.97 4.37 -2.39
N ASP A 76 -16.48 5.15 -1.44
CA ASP A 76 -17.67 5.99 -1.60
C ASP A 76 -17.36 7.38 -2.20
N THR A 77 -16.10 7.68 -2.53
CA THR A 77 -15.70 9.01 -3.04
C THR A 77 -16.19 9.28 -4.45
N TYR A 78 -16.64 8.25 -5.18
CA TYR A 78 -17.18 8.40 -6.53
C TYR A 78 -18.50 7.62 -6.66
N PRO A 79 -19.53 8.20 -7.32
CA PRO A 79 -20.81 7.53 -7.45
C PRO A 79 -20.71 6.28 -8.34
N ASN A 80 -21.40 5.20 -7.96
CA ASN A 80 -21.47 3.98 -8.75
C ASN A 80 -22.14 4.22 -10.13
N GLY A 81 -21.62 3.60 -11.18
CA GLY A 81 -22.18 3.73 -12.53
C GLY A 81 -21.28 3.16 -13.63
N HIS A 82 -21.76 3.19 -14.86
CA HIS A 82 -20.94 2.84 -16.03
C HIS A 82 -19.93 3.96 -16.35
N GLY A 83 -18.70 3.59 -16.67
CA GLY A 83 -17.63 4.54 -16.99
C GLY A 83 -17.02 5.23 -15.76
N VAL A 84 -17.33 4.74 -14.58
CA VAL A 84 -16.76 5.21 -13.31
C VAL A 84 -15.32 4.72 -13.17
N PRO A 85 -14.38 5.56 -12.70
CA PRO A 85 -13.02 5.15 -12.43
C PRO A 85 -12.99 4.03 -11.39
N ASN A 86 -11.96 3.21 -11.43
CA ASN A 86 -11.75 2.17 -10.46
C ASN A 86 -10.28 2.14 -10.03
N ALA A 87 -10.01 1.52 -8.90
CA ALA A 87 -8.68 1.43 -8.34
C ALA A 87 -8.55 0.20 -7.44
N VAL A 88 -7.33 -0.14 -7.10
CA VAL A 88 -6.97 -1.02 -5.99
C VAL A 88 -6.24 -0.19 -4.94
N GLY A 89 -6.03 -0.74 -3.75
CA GLY A 89 -5.29 0.02 -2.75
C GLY A 89 -5.12 -0.66 -1.41
N ALA A 90 -4.20 -0.10 -0.65
CA ALA A 90 -3.92 -0.51 0.72
C ALA A 90 -3.79 0.71 1.63
N ILE A 91 -4.18 0.51 2.87
CA ILE A 91 -4.03 1.49 3.94
C ILE A 91 -3.48 0.82 5.19
N VAL A 92 -2.62 1.53 5.89
CA VAL A 92 -2.21 1.21 7.25
C VAL A 92 -2.59 2.36 8.18
N THR A 93 -2.98 2.03 9.40
CA THR A 93 -3.12 3.01 10.48
C THR A 93 -2.22 2.62 11.64
N VAL A 94 -1.63 3.59 12.30
CA VAL A 94 -0.82 3.39 13.51
C VAL A 94 -1.46 4.21 14.62
N ASP A 95 -1.76 3.56 15.74
CA ASP A 95 -2.28 4.27 16.92
C ASP A 95 -1.16 4.76 17.85
N ASP A 96 -1.53 5.48 18.89
CA ASP A 96 -0.63 6.08 19.88
C ASP A 96 0.15 5.07 20.74
N VAL A 97 -0.26 3.80 20.74
CA VAL A 97 0.42 2.69 21.45
C VAL A 97 1.17 1.75 20.49
N GLY A 98 1.13 2.02 19.19
CA GLY A 98 1.86 1.27 18.15
C GLY A 98 1.12 0.05 17.63
N TRP A 99 -0.19 -0.05 17.78
CA TRP A 99 -0.98 -1.03 17.05
C TRP A 99 -1.14 -0.58 15.61
N ILE A 100 -1.04 -1.50 14.68
CA ILE A 100 -1.15 -1.21 13.26
C ILE A 100 -2.28 -2.03 12.67
N ASP A 101 -3.33 -1.35 12.19
CA ASP A 101 -4.36 -1.97 11.37
C ASP A 101 -3.96 -1.87 9.90
N ILE A 102 -4.21 -2.92 9.15
CA ILE A 102 -4.00 -3.01 7.70
C ILE A 102 -5.33 -3.32 7.05
N ALA A 103 -5.64 -2.67 5.93
CA ALA A 103 -6.75 -3.04 5.06
C ALA A 103 -6.34 -2.90 3.60
N HIS A 104 -6.76 -3.83 2.74
CA HIS A 104 -6.46 -3.75 1.31
C HIS A 104 -7.54 -4.40 0.44
N VAL A 105 -7.60 -3.97 -0.82
CA VAL A 105 -8.31 -4.58 -1.95
C VAL A 105 -7.38 -4.57 -3.15
N GLY A 106 -7.45 -5.59 -3.98
CA GLY A 106 -6.57 -5.74 -5.14
C GLY A 106 -5.17 -6.20 -4.75
N ASP A 107 -4.17 -5.65 -5.39
CA ASP A 107 -2.80 -6.16 -5.37
C ASP A 107 -1.73 -5.17 -4.87
N CYS A 108 -2.12 -4.05 -4.24
CA CYS A 108 -1.16 -3.26 -3.47
C CYS A 108 -0.60 -4.07 -2.30
N ALA A 109 0.71 -4.02 -2.12
CA ALA A 109 1.39 -4.79 -1.09
C ALA A 109 1.75 -3.97 0.15
N VAL A 110 1.53 -4.54 1.33
CA VAL A 110 1.98 -4.01 2.62
C VAL A 110 3.09 -4.90 3.17
N TRP A 111 4.19 -4.28 3.51
CA TRP A 111 5.39 -4.90 4.06
C TRP A 111 5.73 -4.28 5.41
N THR A 112 6.36 -5.07 6.26
CA THR A 112 7.02 -4.58 7.46
C THR A 112 8.46 -5.01 7.48
N TRP A 113 9.31 -4.15 8.05
CA TRP A 113 10.70 -4.46 8.33
C TRP A 113 10.98 -4.33 9.82
N ARG A 114 11.65 -5.33 10.36
CA ARG A 114 12.21 -5.30 11.72
C ARG A 114 13.68 -5.68 11.68
N THR A 115 14.49 -5.06 12.50
CA THR A 115 15.92 -5.36 12.58
C THR A 115 16.20 -6.81 13.00
N ASP A 116 15.34 -7.39 13.84
CA ASP A 116 15.48 -8.74 14.39
C ASP A 116 14.90 -9.84 13.50
N THR A 117 13.84 -9.57 12.73
CA THR A 117 13.12 -10.59 11.95
C THR A 117 13.16 -10.37 10.44
N GLY A 118 13.61 -9.19 9.99
CA GLY A 118 13.68 -8.84 8.57
C GLY A 118 12.34 -8.46 7.96
N LEU A 119 12.20 -8.74 6.67
CA LEU A 119 11.03 -8.40 5.85
C LEU A 119 9.88 -9.39 6.05
N THR A 120 8.67 -8.86 6.21
CA THR A 120 7.42 -9.65 6.22
C THR A 120 6.40 -9.00 5.31
N ARG A 121 5.76 -9.75 4.42
CA ARG A 121 4.61 -9.32 3.62
C ARG A 121 3.32 -9.65 4.36
N TRP A 122 2.41 -8.67 4.46
CA TRP A 122 1.14 -8.78 5.18
C TRP A 122 -0.07 -8.94 4.27
N THR A 123 0.07 -8.63 2.99
CA THR A 123 -1.03 -8.71 2.01
C THR A 123 -0.81 -9.88 1.06
N LEU A 124 -1.91 -10.50 0.64
CA LEU A 124 -1.97 -11.45 -0.47
C LEU A 124 -2.71 -10.75 -1.61
N ASP A 125 -2.17 -10.83 -2.82
CA ASP A 125 -2.79 -10.19 -3.98
C ASP A 125 -4.16 -10.80 -4.28
N HIS A 126 -5.18 -9.98 -4.41
CA HIS A 126 -6.51 -10.40 -4.81
C HIS A 126 -6.58 -10.49 -6.34
N THR A 127 -5.72 -11.30 -6.93
CA THR A 127 -5.68 -11.58 -8.37
C THR A 127 -6.09 -13.02 -8.67
N VAL A 128 -6.49 -13.27 -9.91
CA VAL A 128 -6.82 -14.64 -10.35
C VAL A 128 -5.58 -15.52 -10.30
N GLY A 129 -4.41 -15.01 -10.68
CA GLY A 129 -3.14 -15.73 -10.62
C GLY A 129 -2.75 -16.13 -9.21
N SER A 130 -2.79 -15.17 -8.28
CA SER A 130 -2.47 -15.40 -6.86
C SER A 130 -3.42 -16.41 -6.21
N GLN A 131 -4.73 -16.33 -6.50
CA GLN A 131 -5.70 -17.30 -6.02
C GLN A 131 -5.44 -18.71 -6.57
N ALA A 132 -5.11 -18.83 -7.85
CA ALA A 132 -4.80 -20.10 -8.47
C ALA A 132 -3.55 -20.73 -7.85
N ALA A 133 -2.50 -19.93 -7.61
CA ALA A 133 -1.29 -20.38 -6.92
C ALA A 133 -1.59 -20.86 -5.49
N TYR A 134 -2.43 -20.14 -4.75
CA TYR A 134 -2.87 -20.54 -3.41
C TYR A 134 -3.63 -21.87 -3.38
N MET A 135 -4.41 -22.16 -4.44
CA MET A 135 -5.11 -23.43 -4.62
C MET A 135 -4.18 -24.57 -5.07
N GLY A 136 -2.89 -24.33 -5.25
CA GLY A 136 -1.91 -25.31 -5.68
C GLY A 136 -1.97 -25.65 -7.18
N LEU A 137 -2.57 -24.78 -8.00
CA LEU A 137 -2.51 -24.91 -9.44
C LEU A 137 -1.09 -24.57 -9.93
N GLU A 138 -0.61 -25.33 -10.93
CA GLU A 138 0.76 -25.17 -11.42
C GLU A 138 1.00 -23.75 -11.93
N THR A 139 2.13 -23.17 -11.53
CA THR A 139 2.63 -21.88 -12.00
C THR A 139 3.13 -22.02 -13.45
N GLY A 140 2.89 -21.01 -14.26
CA GLY A 140 3.39 -20.94 -15.63
C GLY A 140 2.86 -19.69 -16.33
N ALA A 141 3.33 -19.42 -17.55
CA ALA A 141 3.02 -18.21 -18.32
C ALA A 141 1.52 -17.87 -18.46
N VAL A 142 0.62 -18.83 -18.19
CA VAL A 142 -0.82 -18.58 -18.13
C VAL A 142 -1.22 -17.92 -16.82
N LEU A 143 -0.63 -18.38 -15.69
CA LEU A 143 -0.91 -17.79 -14.38
C LEU A 143 -0.31 -16.39 -14.25
N ASP A 144 0.89 -16.16 -14.81
CA ASP A 144 1.50 -14.83 -14.83
C ASP A 144 0.59 -13.80 -15.53
N ARG A 145 -0.09 -14.19 -16.61
CA ARG A 145 -1.09 -13.33 -17.27
C ARG A 145 -2.38 -13.17 -16.46
N LEU A 146 -2.74 -14.13 -15.64
CA LEU A 146 -3.93 -14.06 -14.78
C LEU A 146 -3.66 -13.20 -13.52
N ASP A 147 -2.41 -12.88 -13.24
CA ASP A 147 -2.03 -12.01 -12.13
C ASP A 147 -2.33 -10.53 -12.40
N ASP A 148 -2.55 -10.16 -13.68
CA ASP A 148 -3.04 -8.82 -14.05
C ASP A 148 -4.56 -8.66 -13.81
N TYR A 149 -5.30 -9.74 -13.50
CA TYR A 149 -6.73 -9.68 -13.29
C TYR A 149 -7.09 -9.62 -11.80
N VAL A 150 -7.31 -8.41 -11.32
CA VAL A 150 -7.76 -8.18 -9.93
C VAL A 150 -9.21 -8.63 -9.74
N GLN A 151 -9.47 -9.29 -8.60
CA GLN A 151 -10.79 -9.85 -8.25
C GLN A 151 -11.57 -8.92 -7.30
N THR A 152 -10.88 -8.09 -6.53
CA THR A 152 -11.47 -7.10 -5.64
C THR A 152 -10.90 -5.73 -5.94
N THR A 153 -11.77 -4.75 -5.99
CA THR A 153 -11.39 -3.38 -6.32
C THR A 153 -11.98 -2.41 -5.30
N LEU A 154 -11.46 -1.19 -5.27
CA LEU A 154 -11.91 -0.16 -4.35
C LEU A 154 -13.39 0.17 -4.56
N ARG A 155 -13.85 0.26 -5.82
CA ARG A 155 -15.25 0.56 -6.14
C ARG A 155 -16.23 -0.47 -5.56
N ASP A 156 -15.83 -1.73 -5.52
CA ASP A 156 -16.68 -2.83 -5.05
C ASP A 156 -16.31 -3.26 -3.61
N ALA A 157 -15.59 -2.40 -2.89
CA ALA A 157 -15.14 -2.68 -1.53
C ALA A 157 -16.31 -2.74 -0.54
N THR A 158 -16.34 -3.79 0.22
CA THR A 158 -17.29 -4.03 1.31
C THR A 158 -16.56 -4.66 2.50
N VAL A 159 -17.19 -4.75 3.64
CA VAL A 159 -16.62 -5.46 4.80
C VAL A 159 -16.31 -6.94 4.51
N SER A 160 -16.86 -7.51 3.44
CA SER A 160 -16.63 -8.90 3.05
C SER A 160 -15.55 -9.08 1.97
N THR A 161 -15.18 -8.02 1.26
CA THR A 161 -14.19 -8.06 0.17
C THR A 161 -12.87 -7.41 0.54
N VAL A 162 -12.84 -6.57 1.58
CA VAL A 162 -11.63 -5.98 2.13
C VAL A 162 -10.93 -7.00 3.04
N ALA A 163 -9.68 -7.30 2.74
CA ALA A 163 -8.85 -8.08 3.64
C ALA A 163 -8.23 -7.16 4.71
N THR A 164 -8.13 -7.67 5.93
CA THR A 164 -7.60 -6.91 7.07
C THR A 164 -6.53 -7.67 7.83
N GLY A 165 -5.58 -6.96 8.39
CA GLY A 165 -4.52 -7.47 9.26
C GLY A 165 -4.34 -6.59 10.48
N LEU A 166 -3.80 -7.15 11.57
CA LEU A 166 -3.52 -6.44 12.81
C LEU A 166 -2.14 -6.82 13.34
N ILE A 167 -1.30 -5.82 13.59
CA ILE A 167 -0.01 -5.97 14.26
C ILE A 167 -0.13 -5.33 15.64
N ARG A 168 0.20 -6.08 16.68
CA ARG A 168 0.10 -5.61 18.06
C ARG A 168 1.30 -4.76 18.46
N GLY A 169 1.10 -3.80 19.37
CA GLY A 169 2.11 -2.83 19.75
C GLY A 169 3.47 -3.40 20.22
N HIS A 170 3.53 -4.61 20.79
CA HIS A 170 4.81 -5.26 21.12
C HIS A 170 5.55 -5.83 19.90
N GLU A 171 4.84 -6.00 18.78
CA GLU A 171 5.38 -6.46 17.49
C GLU A 171 5.57 -5.29 16.51
N THR A 172 5.38 -4.03 16.94
CA THR A 172 5.52 -2.84 16.10
C THR A 172 6.84 -2.87 15.34
N PRO A 173 6.81 -2.84 14.01
CA PRO A 173 8.01 -2.86 13.18
C PRO A 173 8.75 -1.52 13.23
N ASP A 174 9.98 -1.51 12.75
CA ASP A 174 10.76 -0.28 12.55
C ASP A 174 10.24 0.49 11.31
N LEU A 175 9.83 -0.25 10.27
CA LEU A 175 9.30 0.32 9.04
C LEU A 175 8.03 -0.42 8.61
N VAL A 176 7.06 0.35 8.11
CA VAL A 176 5.95 -0.16 7.31
C VAL A 176 6.05 0.44 5.91
N VAL A 177 5.88 -0.38 4.90
CA VAL A 177 5.98 0.07 3.49
C VAL A 177 4.74 -0.40 2.74
N ILE A 178 4.16 0.50 1.95
CA ILE A 178 3.11 0.17 1.00
C ILE A 178 3.68 0.38 -0.40
N THR A 179 3.50 -0.61 -1.28
CA THR A 179 3.96 -0.52 -2.68
C THR A 179 2.83 -0.81 -3.64
N SER A 180 2.78 -0.08 -4.78
CA SER A 180 1.99 -0.50 -5.93
C SER A 180 2.65 -1.67 -6.65
N ASP A 181 1.94 -2.29 -7.56
CA ASP A 181 2.36 -3.47 -8.30
C ASP A 181 3.56 -3.20 -9.22
N GLY A 182 3.70 -1.99 -9.73
CA GLY A 182 4.86 -1.56 -10.50
C GLY A 182 6.20 -1.67 -9.74
N ILE A 183 6.17 -1.80 -8.40
CA ILE A 183 7.36 -2.14 -7.62
C ILE A 183 7.41 -3.65 -7.35
N HIS A 184 6.49 -4.18 -6.57
CA HIS A 184 6.67 -5.51 -5.97
C HIS A 184 6.43 -6.68 -6.93
N LYS A 185 5.84 -6.45 -8.12
CA LYS A 185 5.78 -7.48 -9.17
C LYS A 185 7.06 -7.56 -10.01
N VAL A 186 7.90 -6.50 -10.00
CA VAL A 186 9.15 -6.47 -10.77
C VAL A 186 10.40 -6.48 -9.89
N VAL A 187 10.31 -6.00 -8.66
CA VAL A 187 11.41 -5.99 -7.68
C VAL A 187 11.24 -7.17 -6.73
N ALA A 188 12.22 -8.08 -6.72
CA ALA A 188 12.17 -9.26 -5.87
C ALA A 188 12.16 -8.88 -4.36
N ALA A 189 11.49 -9.67 -3.54
CA ALA A 189 11.31 -9.40 -2.12
C ALA A 189 12.64 -9.29 -1.35
N ASP A 190 13.66 -10.05 -1.74
CA ASP A 190 15.00 -9.96 -1.14
C ASP A 190 15.68 -8.62 -1.45
N VAL A 191 15.44 -8.04 -2.64
CA VAL A 191 15.93 -6.69 -3.00
C VAL A 191 15.20 -5.64 -2.18
N ILE A 192 13.86 -5.74 -2.05
CA ILE A 192 13.08 -4.86 -1.16
C ILE A 192 13.65 -4.93 0.26
N GLY A 193 13.87 -6.14 0.78
CA GLY A 193 14.46 -6.35 2.09
C GLY A 193 15.85 -5.74 2.24
N ALA A 194 16.70 -5.86 1.22
CA ALA A 194 18.05 -5.28 1.22
C ALA A 194 18.00 -3.75 1.26
N VAL A 195 17.09 -3.12 0.52
CA VAL A 195 16.89 -1.66 0.56
C VAL A 195 16.46 -1.23 1.97
N LEU A 196 15.45 -1.88 2.55
CA LEU A 196 14.94 -1.53 3.87
C LEU A 196 15.97 -1.77 4.99
N ALA A 197 16.88 -2.74 4.82
CA ALA A 197 17.96 -3.01 5.77
C ALA A 197 18.98 -1.87 5.89
N THR A 198 19.08 -0.99 4.89
CA THR A 198 20.02 0.15 4.94
C THR A 198 19.62 1.17 6.01
N LYS A 199 18.33 1.27 6.34
CA LYS A 199 17.76 2.13 7.40
C LYS A 199 18.45 3.49 7.52
N PRO A 200 18.45 4.32 6.48
CA PRO A 200 18.95 5.69 6.61
C PRO A 200 18.05 6.48 7.59
N ASP A 201 18.60 7.53 8.20
CA ASP A 201 17.82 8.42 9.09
C ASP A 201 16.66 9.12 8.37
N ASP A 202 16.80 9.28 7.03
CA ASP A 202 15.76 9.86 6.18
C ASP A 202 14.99 8.76 5.44
N PRO A 203 13.71 8.50 5.77
CA PRO A 203 12.87 7.51 5.09
C PRO A 203 12.61 7.85 3.61
N GLN A 204 12.83 9.10 3.17
CA GLN A 204 12.70 9.47 1.76
C GLN A 204 13.70 8.73 0.89
N LEU A 205 14.91 8.48 1.40
CA LEU A 205 15.92 7.71 0.68
C LEU A 205 15.46 6.26 0.42
N LEU A 206 14.69 5.67 1.35
CA LEU A 206 14.11 4.34 1.15
C LEU A 206 13.02 4.35 0.10
N ALA A 207 12.10 5.33 0.18
CA ALA A 207 11.01 5.47 -0.77
C ALA A 207 11.55 5.67 -2.19
N ASP A 208 12.53 6.57 -2.36
CA ASP A 208 13.18 6.81 -3.66
C ASP A 208 13.90 5.56 -4.18
N ALA A 209 14.67 4.88 -3.34
CA ALA A 209 15.38 3.67 -3.74
C ALA A 209 14.44 2.55 -4.20
N LEU A 210 13.28 2.38 -3.54
CA LEU A 210 12.27 1.41 -3.94
C LEU A 210 11.63 1.78 -5.28
N ALA A 211 11.26 3.06 -5.46
CA ALA A 211 10.65 3.53 -6.70
C ALA A 211 11.65 3.51 -7.88
N ASP A 212 12.94 3.81 -7.64
CA ASP A 212 13.98 3.77 -8.64
C ASP A 212 14.40 2.34 -9.03
N ALA A 213 14.11 1.35 -8.18
CA ALA A 213 14.36 -0.06 -8.50
C ALA A 213 13.32 -0.66 -9.47
N ALA A 214 12.20 0.04 -9.72
CA ALA A 214 11.17 -0.37 -10.66
C ALA A 214 11.63 -0.24 -12.11
N ASP A 215 10.90 -0.89 -13.03
CA ASP A 215 11.15 -0.77 -14.47
C ASP A 215 10.78 0.65 -14.94
N PRO A 216 11.72 1.45 -15.46
CA PRO A 216 11.44 2.81 -15.94
C PRO A 216 10.53 2.85 -17.17
N HIS A 217 10.28 1.72 -17.83
CA HIS A 217 9.36 1.56 -18.95
C HIS A 217 8.13 0.72 -18.60
N GLY A 218 8.01 0.31 -17.33
CA GLY A 218 6.92 -0.49 -16.80
C GLY A 218 5.69 0.34 -16.40
N ASP A 219 5.01 -0.12 -15.37
CA ASP A 219 3.84 0.55 -14.80
C ASP A 219 4.21 1.75 -13.91
N ASN A 220 3.20 2.47 -13.43
CA ASN A 220 3.39 3.43 -12.35
C ASN A 220 3.97 2.70 -11.14
N ALA A 221 4.95 3.29 -10.48
CA ALA A 221 5.67 2.66 -9.38
C ALA A 221 5.71 3.60 -8.18
N THR A 222 5.00 3.24 -7.12
CA THR A 222 4.86 4.09 -5.93
C THR A 222 5.20 3.32 -4.67
N ALA A 223 6.05 3.93 -3.83
CA ALA A 223 6.36 3.48 -2.48
C ALA A 223 5.94 4.54 -1.45
N LEU A 224 5.23 4.12 -0.40
CA LEU A 224 4.97 4.90 0.78
C LEU A 224 5.67 4.21 1.96
N VAL A 225 6.57 4.91 2.63
CA VAL A 225 7.35 4.43 3.77
C VAL A 225 6.88 5.13 5.03
N VAL A 226 6.63 4.35 6.08
CA VAL A 226 6.35 4.82 7.44
C VAL A 226 7.48 4.31 8.33
N ALA A 227 8.28 5.22 8.87
CA ALA A 227 9.32 4.88 9.86
C ALA A 227 8.79 5.16 11.27
N ILE A 228 8.94 4.18 12.15
CA ILE A 228 8.43 4.20 13.51
C ILE A 228 9.62 4.05 14.47
N THR A 229 9.85 5.07 15.28
CA THR A 229 10.90 5.07 16.31
C THR A 229 10.26 5.15 17.69
N ARG A 230 10.75 4.34 18.62
CA ARG A 230 10.33 4.38 20.01
C ARG A 230 11.27 5.31 20.78
N GLU A 231 10.72 6.37 21.36
CA GLU A 231 11.47 7.26 22.23
C GLU A 231 11.40 6.74 23.67
N ASP A 232 12.55 6.32 24.19
CA ASP A 232 12.68 6.04 25.63
C ASP A 232 12.58 7.36 26.39
N GLN A 233 11.67 7.44 27.35
CA GLN A 233 11.56 8.57 28.29
C GLN A 233 12.57 8.44 29.42
#